data_7305b3efb144543eadd1c95c7d65cb53
#
_entry.id   7305b3efb144543eadd1c95c7d65cb53
#
_cell.length_a   1.000
_cell.length_b   1.000
_cell.length_c   1.000
_cell.angle_alpha   90.00
_cell.angle_beta   90.00
_cell.angle_gamma   90.00
#
_symmetry.space_group_name_H-M   'P 1'
#
loop_
_entity.id
_entity.type
_entity.pdbx_description
1 polymer ?
#
loop_
_entity_poly.entity_id
_entity_poly.type
_entity_poly.pdbx_seq_one_letter_code
_entity_poly.pdbx_strand_id
1 'polypeptide(L)'
;QRNDLPHVRSLQVELSDDAIVIDPASRRNLEIDINQQGESSHTLAWIMDKPATAMGSRLLKRWLNRPIRNLTLLEQRQTLIKQLLETGTWQDQQPLLRQIGDIERILSRVALGSARPRDLARLRDALSVLPAVRTLLEPIDSLLARQLWSEIQEFPQWVERLQAAIIDNPPVVIRDGGVIATGYDDELDELRSLSENAGDFLLQLETRERERSGISTLKVGYNRVHGYYIEISKAQAADAPTEYIRRQTLKNAERFITPELKTFEDKALSAK
;
A
#
# COMPACT_ATOMS: atom_id res chain seq x y z
N GLN A 1 24.08 -9.59 -15.07
CA GLN A 1 23.77 -8.90 -13.82
C GLN A 1 23.18 -9.93 -12.86
N ARG A 2 23.85 -10.19 -11.73
CA ARG A 2 23.30 -11.00 -10.64
C ARG A 2 22.36 -10.08 -9.87
N ASN A 3 21.06 -10.20 -10.13
CA ASN A 3 20.07 -9.55 -9.28
C ASN A 3 19.84 -10.45 -8.06
N ASP A 4 19.98 -9.89 -6.88
CA ASP A 4 19.52 -10.55 -5.66
C ASP A 4 18.01 -10.78 -5.76
N LEU A 5 17.57 -12.01 -5.43
CA LEU A 5 16.18 -12.42 -5.43
C LEU A 5 15.73 -12.66 -3.99
N PRO A 6 15.54 -11.59 -3.19
CA PRO A 6 15.29 -11.70 -1.75
C PRO A 6 13.96 -12.40 -1.42
N HIS A 7 13.06 -12.52 -2.41
CA HIS A 7 11.79 -13.25 -2.29
C HIS A 7 11.91 -14.76 -2.53
N VAL A 8 13.05 -15.24 -3.08
CA VAL A 8 13.30 -16.67 -3.28
C VAL A 8 14.07 -17.21 -2.08
N ARG A 9 13.41 -17.97 -1.21
CA ARG A 9 13.99 -18.50 0.03
C ARG A 9 14.41 -19.96 -0.06
N SER A 10 13.76 -20.73 -0.92
CA SER A 10 14.05 -22.16 -1.08
C SER A 10 13.79 -22.62 -2.49
N LEU A 11 14.50 -23.66 -2.90
CA LEU A 11 14.26 -24.43 -4.11
C LEU A 11 13.92 -25.85 -3.68
N GLN A 12 12.74 -26.34 -4.07
CA GLN A 12 12.34 -27.72 -3.81
C GLN A 12 12.23 -28.48 -5.11
N VAL A 13 12.76 -29.69 -5.13
CA VAL A 13 12.58 -30.61 -6.26
C VAL A 13 11.25 -31.32 -6.09
N GLU A 14 10.35 -31.14 -7.04
CA GLU A 14 9.12 -31.91 -7.09
C GLU A 14 9.37 -33.27 -7.75
N LEU A 15 9.17 -34.36 -7.02
CA LEU A 15 9.29 -35.71 -7.55
C LEU A 15 8.06 -36.06 -8.39
N SER A 16 8.29 -36.70 -9.53
CA SER A 16 7.21 -37.15 -10.45
C SER A 16 6.31 -38.21 -9.81
N ASP A 17 6.83 -38.95 -8.84
CA ASP A 17 6.11 -40.04 -8.19
C ASP A 17 5.00 -39.58 -7.22
N ASP A 18 5.02 -38.31 -6.82
CA ASP A 18 4.01 -37.72 -5.91
C ASP A 18 2.69 -37.36 -6.60
N ALA A 19 2.66 -37.37 -7.92
CA ALA A 19 1.49 -36.96 -8.70
C ALA A 19 1.18 -37.92 -9.84
N ILE A 20 -0.09 -37.89 -10.28
CA ILE A 20 -0.51 -38.56 -11.50
C ILE A 20 0.01 -37.73 -12.68
N VAL A 21 0.80 -38.35 -13.53
CA VAL A 21 1.28 -37.74 -14.76
C VAL A 21 0.17 -37.79 -15.82
N ILE A 22 -0.31 -36.62 -16.23
CA ILE A 22 -1.28 -36.48 -17.32
C ILE A 22 -0.51 -35.96 -18.53
N ASP A 23 -0.46 -36.76 -19.59
CA ASP A 23 0.22 -36.34 -20.82
C ASP A 23 -0.50 -35.18 -21.53
N PRO A 24 0.17 -34.43 -22.42
CA PRO A 24 -0.41 -33.26 -23.06
C PRO A 24 -1.65 -33.56 -23.90
N ALA A 25 -1.76 -34.73 -24.52
CA ALA A 25 -2.90 -35.11 -25.33
C ALA A 25 -4.13 -35.38 -24.44
N SER A 26 -3.94 -36.17 -23.36
CA SER A 26 -4.99 -36.43 -22.37
C SER A 26 -5.46 -35.16 -21.72
N ARG A 27 -4.54 -34.23 -21.33
CA ARG A 27 -4.88 -32.94 -20.73
C ARG A 27 -5.76 -32.09 -21.65
N ARG A 28 -5.42 -32.05 -22.96
CA ARG A 28 -6.20 -31.34 -23.96
C ARG A 28 -7.56 -31.96 -24.18
N ASN A 29 -7.64 -33.29 -24.27
CA ASN A 29 -8.89 -34.00 -24.48
C ASN A 29 -9.84 -33.90 -23.28
N LEU A 30 -9.30 -33.82 -22.06
CA LEU A 30 -10.08 -33.61 -20.83
C LEU A 30 -10.46 -32.15 -20.61
N GLU A 31 -9.97 -31.23 -21.43
CA GLU A 31 -10.23 -29.78 -21.32
C GLU A 31 -10.05 -29.28 -19.88
N ILE A 32 -8.93 -29.64 -19.22
CA ILE A 32 -8.71 -29.33 -17.82
C ILE A 32 -8.60 -27.81 -17.59
N ASP A 33 -7.78 -27.12 -18.38
CA ASP A 33 -7.51 -25.67 -18.23
C ASP A 33 -7.59 -24.90 -19.56
N ILE A 34 -7.55 -25.61 -20.69
CA ILE A 34 -7.68 -25.05 -22.04
C ILE A 34 -8.61 -25.97 -22.83
N ASN A 35 -9.63 -25.40 -23.48
CA ASN A 35 -10.56 -26.15 -24.36
C ASN A 35 -9.95 -26.41 -25.74
N GLN A 36 -10.69 -27.14 -26.61
CA GLN A 36 -10.20 -27.46 -27.94
C GLN A 36 -10.02 -26.25 -28.85
N GLN A 37 -10.69 -25.12 -28.56
CA GLN A 37 -10.53 -23.86 -29.26
C GLN A 37 -9.29 -23.06 -28.77
N GLY A 38 -8.63 -23.51 -27.71
CA GLY A 38 -7.48 -22.82 -27.12
C GLY A 38 -7.85 -21.76 -26.07
N GLU A 39 -9.12 -21.73 -25.63
CA GLU A 39 -9.62 -20.80 -24.62
C GLU A 39 -9.63 -21.43 -23.22
N SER A 40 -9.61 -20.60 -22.18
CA SER A 40 -9.75 -21.05 -20.79
C SER A 40 -11.22 -21.17 -20.33
N SER A 41 -12.15 -20.65 -21.09
CA SER A 41 -13.59 -20.75 -20.83
C SER A 41 -14.12 -22.17 -21.04
N HIS A 42 -15.17 -22.55 -20.32
CA HIS A 42 -15.86 -23.85 -20.42
C HIS A 42 -14.98 -25.09 -20.16
N THR A 43 -13.86 -24.91 -19.44
CA THR A 43 -12.97 -25.98 -19.00
C THR A 43 -13.34 -26.47 -17.59
N LEU A 44 -12.76 -27.60 -17.16
CA LEU A 44 -12.92 -28.09 -15.79
C LEU A 44 -12.49 -27.04 -14.77
N ALA A 45 -11.32 -26.44 -14.98
CA ALA A 45 -10.80 -25.36 -14.13
C ALA A 45 -11.75 -24.15 -14.08
N TRP A 46 -12.32 -23.76 -15.21
CA TRP A 46 -13.26 -22.63 -15.28
C TRP A 46 -14.54 -22.87 -14.46
N ILE A 47 -15.10 -24.08 -14.51
CA ILE A 47 -16.30 -24.44 -13.75
C ILE A 47 -16.00 -24.46 -12.24
N MET A 48 -14.85 -25.02 -11.86
CA MET A 48 -14.44 -25.20 -10.47
C MET A 48 -13.82 -23.95 -9.84
N ASP A 49 -13.43 -22.94 -10.62
CA ASP A 49 -12.73 -21.75 -10.12
C ASP A 49 -13.69 -20.83 -9.33
N LYS A 50 -14.05 -21.27 -8.13
CA LYS A 50 -14.88 -20.56 -7.15
C LYS A 50 -14.14 -20.19 -5.84
N PRO A 51 -12.81 -20.36 -5.69
CA PRO A 51 -12.11 -19.93 -4.49
C PRO A 51 -12.31 -18.45 -4.22
N ALA A 52 -12.31 -18.09 -2.95
CA ALA A 52 -12.51 -16.71 -2.51
C ALA A 52 -11.27 -15.80 -2.77
N THR A 53 -10.08 -16.41 -2.98
CA THR A 53 -8.80 -15.69 -3.18
C THR A 53 -8.14 -16.06 -4.50
N ALA A 54 -7.35 -15.13 -5.06
CA ALA A 54 -6.53 -15.40 -6.25
C ALA A 54 -5.47 -16.49 -6.01
N MET A 55 -4.95 -16.59 -4.77
CA MET A 55 -4.04 -17.66 -4.36
C MET A 55 -4.73 -19.02 -4.40
N GLY A 56 -5.98 -19.10 -3.89
CA GLY A 56 -6.80 -20.30 -3.96
C GLY A 56 -7.09 -20.73 -5.38
N SER A 57 -7.42 -19.81 -6.28
CA SER A 57 -7.62 -20.11 -7.72
C SER A 57 -6.34 -20.70 -8.36
N ARG A 58 -5.16 -20.16 -8.04
CA ARG A 58 -3.89 -20.71 -8.52
C ARG A 58 -3.63 -22.11 -7.95
N LEU A 59 -3.92 -22.32 -6.67
CA LEU A 59 -3.75 -23.62 -6.03
C LEU A 59 -4.71 -24.65 -6.62
N LEU A 60 -5.97 -24.29 -6.85
CA LEU A 60 -6.96 -25.17 -7.51
C LEU A 60 -6.48 -25.62 -8.88
N LYS A 61 -6.05 -24.67 -9.73
CA LYS A 61 -5.50 -24.98 -11.06
C LYS A 61 -4.27 -25.90 -10.97
N ARG A 62 -3.40 -25.67 -10.00
CA ARG A 62 -2.25 -26.55 -9.75
C ARG A 62 -2.69 -27.97 -9.36
N TRP A 63 -3.71 -28.13 -8.51
CA TRP A 63 -4.21 -29.44 -8.13
C TRP A 63 -4.88 -30.17 -9.29
N LEU A 64 -5.64 -29.49 -10.12
CA LEU A 64 -6.27 -30.07 -11.32
C LEU A 64 -5.23 -30.53 -12.36
N ASN A 65 -4.17 -29.74 -12.52
CA ASN A 65 -3.10 -30.06 -13.45
C ASN A 65 -2.10 -31.12 -12.91
N ARG A 66 -2.07 -31.32 -11.60
CA ARG A 66 -1.18 -32.24 -10.91
C ARG A 66 -1.88 -32.96 -9.77
N PRO A 67 -2.81 -33.89 -10.07
CA PRO A 67 -3.52 -34.66 -9.04
C PRO A 67 -2.52 -35.50 -8.23
N ILE A 68 -2.65 -35.44 -6.92
CA ILE A 68 -1.75 -36.19 -6.02
C ILE A 68 -2.13 -37.66 -5.95
N ARG A 69 -1.14 -38.53 -5.68
CA ARG A 69 -1.32 -39.99 -5.49
C ARG A 69 -1.43 -40.39 -4.02
N ASN A 70 -1.13 -39.48 -3.09
CA ASN A 70 -1.12 -39.74 -1.66
C ASN A 70 -2.57 -39.86 -1.15
N LEU A 71 -3.03 -41.11 -0.93
CA LEU A 71 -4.38 -41.41 -0.48
C LEU A 71 -4.66 -40.82 0.90
N THR A 72 -3.70 -40.86 1.84
CA THR A 72 -3.86 -40.32 3.18
C THR A 72 -4.14 -38.81 3.12
N LEU A 73 -3.41 -38.07 2.29
CA LEU A 73 -3.64 -36.62 2.14
C LEU A 73 -5.00 -36.33 1.44
N LEU A 74 -5.40 -37.16 0.50
CA LEU A 74 -6.72 -37.07 -0.13
C LEU A 74 -7.84 -37.29 0.89
N GLU A 75 -7.74 -38.31 1.71
CA GLU A 75 -8.72 -38.62 2.78
C GLU A 75 -8.79 -37.48 3.81
N GLN A 76 -7.65 -36.90 4.19
CA GLN A 76 -7.61 -35.73 5.10
C GLN A 76 -8.33 -34.52 4.50
N ARG A 77 -8.12 -34.24 3.20
CA ARG A 77 -8.83 -33.17 2.48
C ARG A 77 -10.34 -33.43 2.42
N GLN A 78 -10.74 -34.64 2.09
CA GLN A 78 -12.16 -35.02 2.03
C GLN A 78 -12.81 -34.93 3.41
N THR A 79 -12.13 -35.39 4.46
CA THR A 79 -12.60 -35.28 5.83
C THR A 79 -12.82 -33.83 6.26
N LEU A 80 -11.87 -32.94 5.95
CA LEU A 80 -12.02 -31.51 6.24
C LEU A 80 -13.20 -30.91 5.47
N ILE A 81 -13.32 -31.19 4.17
CA ILE A 81 -14.44 -30.71 3.35
C ILE A 81 -15.77 -31.18 3.93
N LYS A 82 -15.89 -32.47 4.28
CA LYS A 82 -17.08 -33.03 4.89
C LYS A 82 -17.46 -32.27 6.15
N GLN A 83 -16.54 -32.05 7.05
CA GLN A 83 -16.80 -31.35 8.31
C GLN A 83 -17.18 -29.87 8.09
N LEU A 84 -16.51 -29.17 7.18
CA LEU A 84 -16.87 -27.81 6.81
C LEU A 84 -18.32 -27.71 6.27
N LEU A 85 -18.76 -28.72 5.51
CA LEU A 85 -20.12 -28.79 4.98
C LEU A 85 -21.14 -29.12 6.08
N GLU A 86 -20.83 -30.09 6.95
CA GLU A 86 -21.72 -30.51 8.04
C GLU A 86 -21.92 -29.42 9.09
N THR A 87 -20.89 -28.66 9.41
CA THR A 87 -20.94 -27.55 10.38
C THR A 87 -21.45 -26.25 9.78
N GLY A 88 -21.43 -26.11 8.46
CA GLY A 88 -21.73 -24.83 7.76
C GLY A 88 -20.61 -23.79 7.88
N THR A 89 -19.51 -24.07 8.54
CA THR A 89 -18.39 -23.14 8.81
C THR A 89 -17.82 -22.49 7.53
N TRP A 90 -17.89 -23.17 6.42
CA TRP A 90 -17.45 -22.63 5.14
C TRP A 90 -18.19 -21.34 4.75
N GLN A 91 -19.45 -21.18 5.18
CA GLN A 91 -20.26 -19.97 4.91
C GLN A 91 -19.71 -18.75 5.63
N ASP A 92 -19.22 -18.94 6.86
CA ASP A 92 -18.63 -17.88 7.67
C ASP A 92 -17.17 -17.59 7.25
N GLN A 93 -16.46 -18.62 6.79
CA GLN A 93 -15.07 -18.46 6.30
C GLN A 93 -15.01 -17.67 4.97
N GLN A 94 -15.97 -17.90 4.05
CA GLN A 94 -15.89 -17.34 2.71
C GLN A 94 -15.86 -15.81 2.68
N PRO A 95 -16.66 -15.04 3.46
CA PRO A 95 -16.55 -13.59 3.55
C PRO A 95 -15.20 -13.10 4.09
N LEU A 96 -14.63 -13.81 5.06
CA LEU A 96 -13.31 -13.49 5.60
C LEU A 96 -12.21 -13.71 4.56
N LEU A 97 -12.23 -14.85 3.89
CA LEU A 97 -11.26 -15.16 2.84
C LEU A 97 -11.31 -14.16 1.67
N ARG A 98 -12.49 -13.61 1.34
CA ARG A 98 -12.62 -12.57 0.30
C ARG A 98 -11.93 -11.26 0.65
N GLN A 99 -11.69 -10.99 1.93
CA GLN A 99 -10.94 -9.81 2.38
C GLN A 99 -9.43 -10.01 2.23
N ILE A 100 -8.97 -11.28 2.10
CA ILE A 100 -7.56 -11.59 1.92
C ILE A 100 -7.16 -11.32 0.47
N GLY A 101 -6.34 -10.32 0.27
CA GLY A 101 -5.75 -10.00 -1.03
C GLY A 101 -4.73 -11.05 -1.49
N ASP A 102 -4.11 -10.80 -2.64
CA ASP A 102 -3.03 -11.66 -3.16
C ASP A 102 -1.71 -11.40 -2.40
N ILE A 103 -1.61 -11.95 -1.19
CA ILE A 103 -0.47 -11.75 -0.28
C ILE A 103 0.85 -12.19 -0.96
N GLU A 104 0.88 -13.29 -1.69
CA GLU A 104 2.08 -13.76 -2.38
C GLU A 104 2.65 -12.70 -3.33
N ARG A 105 1.79 -12.09 -4.14
CA ARG A 105 2.19 -11.03 -5.06
C ARG A 105 2.54 -9.72 -4.35
N ILE A 106 1.82 -9.40 -3.27
CA ILE A 106 2.12 -8.22 -2.46
C ILE A 106 3.50 -8.37 -1.83
N LEU A 107 3.79 -9.49 -1.18
CA LEU A 107 5.09 -9.74 -0.55
C LEU A 107 6.23 -9.76 -1.56
N SER A 108 6.00 -10.31 -2.75
CA SER A 108 7.00 -10.25 -3.84
C SER A 108 7.31 -8.80 -4.23
N ARG A 109 6.28 -7.93 -4.35
CA ARG A 109 6.50 -6.50 -4.64
C ARG A 109 7.18 -5.76 -3.50
N VAL A 110 6.86 -6.10 -2.25
CA VAL A 110 7.55 -5.54 -1.08
C VAL A 110 9.04 -5.91 -1.11
N ALA A 111 9.35 -7.18 -1.34
CA ALA A 111 10.73 -7.66 -1.42
C ALA A 111 11.54 -7.02 -2.57
N LEU A 112 10.87 -6.66 -3.66
CA LEU A 112 11.47 -5.99 -4.82
C LEU A 112 11.47 -4.44 -4.72
N GLY A 113 10.96 -3.87 -3.60
CA GLY A 113 10.85 -2.41 -3.43
C GLY A 113 9.88 -1.74 -4.40
N SER A 114 8.95 -2.49 -4.99
CA SER A 114 7.98 -2.02 -5.99
C SER A 114 6.53 -2.03 -5.50
N ALA A 115 6.31 -2.26 -4.20
CA ALA A 115 4.99 -2.23 -3.59
C ALA A 115 4.38 -0.82 -3.68
N ARG A 116 3.08 -0.78 -3.95
CA ARG A 116 2.29 0.46 -4.02
C ARG A 116 1.58 0.70 -2.68
N PRO A 117 1.17 1.93 -2.36
CA PRO A 117 0.46 2.21 -1.13
C PRO A 117 -0.75 1.30 -0.89
N ARG A 118 -1.55 1.04 -1.93
CA ARG A 118 -2.70 0.12 -1.87
C ARG A 118 -2.33 -1.33 -1.60
N ASP A 119 -1.13 -1.76 -1.97
CA ASP A 119 -0.66 -3.11 -1.65
C ASP A 119 -0.45 -3.27 -0.15
N LEU A 120 0.10 -2.25 0.50
CA LEU A 120 0.32 -2.25 1.95
C LEU A 120 -0.99 -2.16 2.74
N ALA A 121 -1.96 -1.35 2.28
CA ALA A 121 -3.29 -1.33 2.88
C ALA A 121 -3.99 -2.70 2.76
N ARG A 122 -3.94 -3.32 1.58
CA ARG A 122 -4.47 -4.69 1.39
C ARG A 122 -3.74 -5.74 2.22
N LEU A 123 -2.44 -5.58 2.44
CA LEU A 123 -1.68 -6.47 3.33
C LEU A 123 -2.16 -6.31 4.78
N ARG A 124 -2.33 -5.07 5.26
CA ARG A 124 -2.92 -4.77 6.57
C ARG A 124 -4.26 -5.47 6.74
N ASP A 125 -5.17 -5.26 5.80
CA ASP A 125 -6.52 -5.82 5.85
C ASP A 125 -6.50 -7.36 5.83
N ALA A 126 -5.64 -7.97 5.00
CA ALA A 126 -5.45 -9.40 4.95
C ALA A 126 -4.91 -9.98 6.27
N LEU A 127 -3.91 -9.32 6.88
CA LEU A 127 -3.34 -9.77 8.15
C LEU A 127 -4.32 -9.62 9.32
N SER A 128 -5.17 -8.59 9.30
CA SER A 128 -6.17 -8.33 10.35
C SER A 128 -7.28 -9.39 10.40
N VAL A 129 -7.53 -10.11 9.30
CA VAL A 129 -8.56 -11.16 9.21
C VAL A 129 -8.07 -12.52 9.70
N LEU A 130 -6.75 -12.76 9.75
CA LEU A 130 -6.18 -14.08 10.09
C LEU A 130 -6.63 -14.64 11.46
N PRO A 131 -6.75 -13.84 12.54
CA PRO A 131 -7.26 -14.33 13.80
C PRO A 131 -8.67 -14.91 13.69
N ALA A 132 -9.57 -14.23 12.95
CA ALA A 132 -10.93 -14.70 12.74
C ALA A 132 -10.99 -16.00 11.92
N VAL A 133 -10.17 -16.10 10.85
CA VAL A 133 -10.05 -17.34 10.07
C VAL A 133 -9.57 -18.49 10.94
N ARG A 134 -8.59 -18.25 11.79
CA ARG A 134 -8.03 -19.22 12.72
C ARG A 134 -9.07 -19.70 13.75
N THR A 135 -9.84 -18.78 14.33
CA THR A 135 -10.93 -19.10 15.27
C THR A 135 -11.98 -20.02 14.65
N LEU A 136 -12.32 -19.84 13.38
CA LEU A 136 -13.28 -20.71 12.68
C LEU A 136 -12.73 -22.12 12.38
N LEU A 137 -11.41 -22.31 12.38
CA LEU A 137 -10.80 -23.63 12.20
C LEU A 137 -10.69 -24.40 13.51
N GLU A 138 -10.64 -23.73 14.66
CA GLU A 138 -10.39 -24.33 15.97
C GLU A 138 -11.37 -25.46 16.35
N PRO A 139 -12.71 -25.30 16.17
CA PRO A 139 -13.68 -26.33 16.54
C PRO A 139 -13.73 -27.51 15.56
N ILE A 140 -13.02 -27.48 14.43
CA ILE A 140 -13.09 -28.51 13.40
C ILE A 140 -12.19 -29.69 13.77
N ASP A 141 -12.80 -30.85 14.07
CA ASP A 141 -12.06 -32.05 14.45
C ASP A 141 -11.49 -32.78 13.22
N SER A 142 -10.48 -32.19 12.61
CA SER A 142 -9.76 -32.75 11.47
C SER A 142 -8.26 -32.52 11.63
N LEU A 143 -7.46 -33.53 11.26
CA LEU A 143 -6.01 -33.41 11.29
C LEU A 143 -5.51 -32.24 10.42
N LEU A 144 -6.09 -32.10 9.22
CA LEU A 144 -5.74 -31.02 8.30
C LEU A 144 -6.19 -29.65 8.84
N ALA A 145 -7.35 -29.56 9.52
CA ALA A 145 -7.79 -28.32 10.17
C ALA A 145 -6.81 -27.90 11.27
N ARG A 146 -6.39 -28.82 12.10
CA ARG A 146 -5.38 -28.59 13.17
C ARG A 146 -4.03 -28.13 12.60
N GLN A 147 -3.60 -28.75 11.50
CA GLN A 147 -2.39 -28.35 10.80
C GLN A 147 -2.52 -26.91 10.27
N LEU A 148 -3.56 -26.60 9.54
CA LEU A 148 -3.83 -25.24 9.02
C LEU A 148 -3.93 -24.21 10.15
N TRP A 149 -4.62 -24.55 11.25
CA TRP A 149 -4.69 -23.71 12.43
C TRP A 149 -3.32 -23.39 13.03
N SER A 150 -2.41 -24.35 13.06
CA SER A 150 -1.04 -24.17 13.58
C SER A 150 -0.15 -23.37 12.63
N GLU A 151 -0.40 -23.44 11.33
CA GLU A 151 0.37 -22.74 10.28
C GLU A 151 -0.09 -21.27 10.12
N ILE A 152 -1.37 -20.99 10.36
CA ILE A 152 -1.90 -19.62 10.32
C ILE A 152 -1.43 -18.87 11.57
N GLN A 153 -0.45 -18.00 11.39
CA GLN A 153 0.06 -17.13 12.44
C GLN A 153 -0.63 -15.78 12.43
N GLU A 154 -0.64 -15.13 13.59
CA GLU A 154 -1.13 -13.76 13.76
C GLU A 154 0.04 -12.78 13.72
N PHE A 155 -0.19 -11.59 13.19
CA PHE A 155 0.84 -10.58 12.98
C PHE A 155 0.40 -9.22 13.54
N PRO A 156 0.00 -9.11 14.84
CA PRO A 156 -0.58 -7.88 15.40
C PRO A 156 0.35 -6.67 15.24
N GLN A 157 1.64 -6.84 15.49
CA GLN A 157 2.64 -5.79 15.35
C GLN A 157 2.70 -5.18 13.93
N TRP A 158 2.50 -6.00 12.90
CA TRP A 158 2.48 -5.51 11.51
C TRP A 158 1.16 -4.84 11.16
N VAL A 159 0.04 -5.36 11.68
CA VAL A 159 -1.27 -4.74 11.53
C VAL A 159 -1.28 -3.36 12.18
N GLU A 160 -0.86 -3.25 13.44
CA GLU A 160 -0.76 -1.98 14.18
C GLU A 160 0.14 -0.96 13.45
N ARG A 161 1.33 -1.41 13.01
CA ARG A 161 2.26 -0.54 12.30
C ARG A 161 1.69 -0.04 10.98
N LEU A 162 1.05 -0.91 10.19
CA LEU A 162 0.45 -0.52 8.91
C LEU A 162 -0.80 0.35 9.12
N GLN A 163 -1.57 0.12 10.18
CA GLN A 163 -2.71 0.95 10.57
C GLN A 163 -2.30 2.36 10.99
N ALA A 164 -1.22 2.46 11.79
CA ALA A 164 -0.69 3.75 12.21
C ALA A 164 -0.08 4.53 11.04
N ALA A 165 0.63 3.83 10.12
CA ALA A 165 1.41 4.48 9.09
C ALA A 165 0.63 4.85 7.83
N ILE A 166 -0.39 4.10 7.45
CA ILE A 166 -1.02 4.21 6.13
C ILE A 166 -2.51 4.51 6.28
N ILE A 167 -3.00 5.52 5.56
CA ILE A 167 -4.43 5.83 5.53
C ILE A 167 -5.25 4.65 4.97
N ASP A 168 -6.55 4.60 5.27
CA ASP A 168 -7.42 3.49 4.87
C ASP A 168 -7.52 3.32 3.36
N ASN A 169 -7.65 4.41 2.62
CA ASN A 169 -7.79 4.41 1.16
C ASN A 169 -6.65 5.20 0.50
N PRO A 170 -5.42 4.66 0.48
CA PRO A 170 -4.30 5.37 -0.10
C PRO A 170 -4.43 5.53 -1.62
N PRO A 171 -3.79 6.54 -2.22
CA PRO A 171 -3.74 6.73 -3.66
C PRO A 171 -3.10 5.54 -4.37
N VAL A 172 -3.30 5.45 -5.69
CA VAL A 172 -2.74 4.35 -6.51
C VAL A 172 -1.23 4.44 -6.58
N VAL A 173 -0.71 5.66 -6.69
CA VAL A 173 0.73 5.93 -6.82
C VAL A 173 1.21 6.88 -5.73
N ILE A 174 2.41 6.64 -5.23
CA ILE A 174 2.99 7.38 -4.11
C ILE A 174 3.18 8.88 -4.42
N ARG A 175 3.45 9.23 -5.67
CA ARG A 175 3.65 10.63 -6.11
C ARG A 175 2.41 11.53 -5.93
N ASP A 176 1.21 10.93 -5.77
CA ASP A 176 -0.01 11.68 -5.55
C ASP A 176 -0.11 12.23 -4.11
N GLY A 177 0.82 11.84 -3.23
CA GLY A 177 0.87 12.26 -1.83
C GLY A 177 -0.22 11.63 -0.97
N GLY A 178 -0.33 12.09 0.29
CA GLY A 178 -1.40 11.70 1.20
C GLY A 178 -1.45 10.20 1.55
N VAL A 179 -0.31 9.49 1.52
CA VAL A 179 -0.23 8.04 1.82
C VAL A 179 -0.11 7.79 3.31
N ILE A 180 0.77 8.56 3.97
CA ILE A 180 1.06 8.40 5.40
C ILE A 180 -0.06 9.05 6.23
N ALA A 181 -0.52 8.35 7.25
CA ALA A 181 -1.54 8.85 8.16
C ALA A 181 -1.01 10.02 9.00
N THR A 182 -1.91 10.95 9.33
CA THR A 182 -1.60 12.03 10.26
C THR A 182 -1.31 11.47 11.65
N GLY A 183 -0.32 12.00 12.33
CA GLY A 183 0.13 11.53 13.65
C GLY A 183 1.13 10.37 13.61
N TYR A 184 1.55 9.92 12.42
CA TYR A 184 2.57 8.87 12.30
C TYR A 184 4.00 9.43 12.32
N ASP A 185 4.20 10.62 11.75
CA ASP A 185 5.48 11.28 11.65
C ASP A 185 5.30 12.79 11.88
N ASP A 186 5.83 13.27 13.00
CA ASP A 186 5.64 14.66 13.45
C ASP A 186 6.27 15.67 12.47
N GLU A 187 7.41 15.33 11.86
CA GLU A 187 8.08 16.19 10.88
C GLU A 187 7.25 16.32 9.60
N LEU A 188 6.69 15.23 9.12
CA LEU A 188 5.79 15.23 7.96
C LEU A 188 4.53 16.04 8.25
N ASP A 189 3.94 15.94 9.44
CA ASP A 189 2.75 16.67 9.81
C ASP A 189 3.04 18.18 9.97
N GLU A 190 4.21 18.56 10.51
CA GLU A 190 4.67 19.96 10.49
C GLU A 190 4.80 20.49 9.05
N LEU A 191 5.43 19.73 8.15
CA LEU A 191 5.60 20.12 6.75
C LEU A 191 4.26 20.25 6.01
N ARG A 192 3.32 19.35 6.25
CA ARG A 192 1.95 19.44 5.71
C ARG A 192 1.24 20.70 6.19
N SER A 193 1.29 20.94 7.50
CA SER A 193 0.69 22.13 8.11
C SER A 193 1.27 23.42 7.53
N LEU A 194 2.58 23.47 7.34
CA LEU A 194 3.24 24.60 6.68
C LEU A 194 2.81 24.77 5.21
N SER A 195 2.62 23.67 4.50
CA SER A 195 2.19 23.71 3.09
C SER A 195 0.73 24.16 2.94
N GLU A 196 -0.15 23.68 3.82
CA GLU A 196 -1.59 24.02 3.82
C GLU A 196 -1.85 25.44 4.29
N ASN A 197 -1.13 25.88 5.33
CA ASN A 197 -1.31 27.19 5.97
C ASN A 197 -0.32 28.24 5.44
N ALA A 198 0.41 27.96 4.37
CA ALA A 198 1.37 28.91 3.81
C ALA A 198 0.72 30.26 3.43
N GLY A 199 -0.51 30.24 2.92
CA GLY A 199 -1.26 31.45 2.58
C GLY A 199 -1.60 32.29 3.83
N ASP A 200 -2.06 31.66 4.89
CA ASP A 200 -2.41 32.33 6.13
C ASP A 200 -1.18 32.90 6.84
N PHE A 201 -0.09 32.14 6.87
CA PHE A 201 1.18 32.62 7.41
C PHE A 201 1.66 33.88 6.68
N LEU A 202 1.64 33.88 5.34
CA LEU A 202 2.06 35.03 4.54
C LEU A 202 1.18 36.24 4.77
N LEU A 203 -0.13 36.04 4.92
CA LEU A 203 -1.09 37.12 5.21
C LEU A 203 -0.88 37.71 6.60
N GLN A 204 -0.66 36.86 7.60
CA GLN A 204 -0.33 37.30 8.97
C GLN A 204 1.01 38.04 9.02
N LEU A 205 2.01 37.51 8.30
CA LEU A 205 3.32 38.17 8.19
C LEU A 205 3.18 39.53 7.52
N GLU A 206 2.44 39.63 6.44
CA GLU A 206 2.17 40.90 5.73
C GLU A 206 1.53 41.93 6.64
N THR A 207 0.48 41.52 7.37
CA THR A 207 -0.25 42.40 8.29
C THR A 207 0.67 42.88 9.41
N ARG A 208 1.38 41.96 10.06
CA ARG A 208 2.30 42.27 11.17
C ARG A 208 3.46 43.18 10.73
N GLU A 209 4.07 42.88 9.59
CA GLU A 209 5.20 43.66 9.08
C GLU A 209 4.75 45.05 8.57
N ARG A 210 3.53 45.15 8.02
CA ARG A 210 2.93 46.42 7.63
C ARG A 210 2.68 47.33 8.83
N GLU A 211 2.13 46.77 9.92
CA GLU A 211 1.90 47.50 11.18
C GLU A 211 3.22 47.91 11.85
N ARG A 212 4.20 46.98 11.91
CA ARG A 212 5.50 47.22 12.54
C ARG A 212 6.33 48.27 11.81
N SER A 213 6.37 48.24 10.47
CA SER A 213 7.18 49.14 9.66
C SER A 213 6.50 50.46 9.35
N GLY A 214 5.16 50.54 9.45
CA GLY A 214 4.39 51.68 9.00
C GLY A 214 4.31 51.83 7.47
N ILE A 215 4.80 50.85 6.69
CA ILE A 215 4.87 50.91 5.24
C ILE A 215 3.58 50.36 4.64
N SER A 216 2.71 51.25 4.16
CA SER A 216 1.39 50.90 3.64
C SER A 216 1.43 50.10 2.35
N THR A 217 2.50 50.20 1.56
CA THR A 217 2.65 49.50 0.27
C THR A 217 3.27 48.10 0.42
N LEU A 218 3.66 47.69 1.63
CA LEU A 218 4.27 46.40 1.89
C LEU A 218 3.35 45.27 1.50
N LYS A 219 3.85 44.31 0.72
CA LYS A 219 3.18 43.08 0.32
C LYS A 219 4.12 41.89 0.47
N VAL A 220 3.61 40.76 0.93
CA VAL A 220 4.35 39.50 0.94
C VAL A 220 3.90 38.64 -0.24
N GLY A 221 4.85 38.07 -0.97
CA GLY A 221 4.53 37.28 -2.16
C GLY A 221 5.53 36.18 -2.43
N TYR A 222 5.20 35.35 -3.41
CA TYR A 222 6.03 34.22 -3.87
C TYR A 222 6.28 34.32 -5.39
N ASN A 223 7.50 34.00 -5.79
CA ASN A 223 7.88 33.88 -7.19
C ASN A 223 8.69 32.59 -7.39
N ARG A 224 8.37 31.85 -8.46
CA ARG A 224 9.05 30.56 -8.76
C ARG A 224 10.56 30.65 -8.88
N VAL A 225 11.10 31.81 -9.35
CA VAL A 225 12.54 32.01 -9.58
C VAL A 225 13.23 32.52 -8.33
N HIS A 226 12.58 33.40 -7.57
CA HIS A 226 13.19 34.14 -6.47
C HIS A 226 12.67 33.72 -5.07
N GLY A 227 11.73 32.76 -4.99
CA GLY A 227 11.13 32.32 -3.74
C GLY A 227 10.19 33.35 -3.11
N TYR A 228 10.08 33.34 -1.78
CA TYR A 228 9.27 34.29 -1.05
C TYR A 228 9.98 35.64 -0.87
N TYR A 229 9.21 36.72 -0.87
CA TYR A 229 9.73 38.08 -0.76
C TYR A 229 8.73 39.02 -0.12
N ILE A 230 9.25 40.09 0.49
CA ILE A 230 8.50 41.29 0.89
C ILE A 230 8.75 42.33 -0.18
N GLU A 231 7.70 42.82 -0.82
CA GLU A 231 7.76 43.86 -1.84
C GLU A 231 7.31 45.21 -1.28
N ILE A 232 8.10 46.23 -1.46
CA ILE A 232 7.85 47.60 -1.01
C ILE A 232 7.98 48.53 -2.21
N SER A 233 7.08 49.52 -2.35
CA SER A 233 7.20 50.53 -3.42
C SER A 233 8.51 51.28 -3.31
N LYS A 234 9.08 51.66 -4.44
CA LYS A 234 10.38 52.40 -4.48
C LYS A 234 10.35 53.69 -3.68
N ALA A 235 9.18 54.33 -3.56
CA ALA A 235 9.01 55.56 -2.79
C ALA A 235 9.18 55.36 -1.26
N GLN A 236 8.82 54.15 -0.75
CA GLN A 236 8.91 53.81 0.66
C GLN A 236 10.06 52.81 0.96
N ALA A 237 10.85 52.43 -0.04
CA ALA A 237 11.95 51.49 0.16
C ALA A 237 13.07 51.99 1.06
N ALA A 238 13.23 53.29 1.20
CA ALA A 238 14.19 53.90 2.12
C ALA A 238 13.79 53.76 3.59
N ASP A 239 12.49 53.55 3.85
CA ASP A 239 11.95 53.38 5.19
C ASP A 239 11.96 51.90 5.66
N ALA A 240 12.49 51.00 4.80
CA ALA A 240 12.56 49.57 5.11
C ALA A 240 13.42 49.33 6.35
N PRO A 241 13.00 48.48 7.32
CA PRO A 241 13.79 48.15 8.50
C PRO A 241 15.16 47.62 8.16
N THR A 242 16.15 47.90 9.00
CA THR A 242 17.56 47.56 8.77
C THR A 242 17.82 46.05 8.66
N GLU A 243 16.98 45.22 9.25
CA GLU A 243 17.07 43.77 9.18
C GLU A 243 16.53 43.18 7.86
N TYR A 244 15.91 44.00 7.00
CA TYR A 244 15.46 43.55 5.69
C TYR A 244 16.64 43.43 4.74
N ILE A 245 16.86 42.24 4.23
CA ILE A 245 17.93 41.97 3.27
C ILE A 245 17.37 42.16 1.87
N ARG A 246 17.90 43.12 1.09
CA ARG A 246 17.50 43.37 -0.28
C ARG A 246 17.85 42.20 -1.16
N ARG A 247 16.82 41.67 -1.88
CA ARG A 247 16.94 40.53 -2.80
C ARG A 247 16.91 40.95 -4.27
N GLN A 248 16.07 41.94 -4.59
CA GLN A 248 15.87 42.39 -5.99
C GLN A 248 15.40 43.84 -6.04
N THR A 249 15.91 44.57 -7.03
CA THR A 249 15.42 45.92 -7.38
C THR A 249 14.64 45.86 -8.67
N LEU A 250 13.39 46.31 -8.63
CA LEU A 250 12.50 46.43 -9.78
C LEU A 250 12.35 47.90 -10.21
N LYS A 251 11.68 48.16 -11.34
CA LYS A 251 11.44 49.52 -11.83
C LYS A 251 10.71 50.39 -10.81
N ASN A 252 9.65 49.84 -10.18
CA ASN A 252 8.73 50.58 -9.30
C ASN A 252 8.71 50.05 -7.85
N ALA A 253 9.45 49.00 -7.52
CA ALA A 253 9.46 48.38 -6.21
C ALA A 253 10.84 47.80 -5.89
N GLU A 254 11.06 47.50 -4.61
CA GLU A 254 12.19 46.71 -4.15
C GLU A 254 11.69 45.50 -3.37
N ARG A 255 12.40 44.38 -3.50
CA ARG A 255 12.10 43.12 -2.83
C ARG A 255 13.13 42.79 -1.80
N PHE A 256 12.64 42.40 -0.65
CA PHE A 256 13.42 42.09 0.52
C PHE A 256 13.09 40.69 1.03
N ILE A 257 13.95 40.16 1.88
CA ILE A 257 13.70 38.95 2.68
C ILE A 257 14.10 39.23 4.12
N THR A 258 13.36 38.62 5.05
CA THR A 258 13.72 38.61 6.47
C THR A 258 14.25 37.22 6.87
N PRO A 259 14.99 37.09 7.98
CA PRO A 259 15.42 35.79 8.49
C PRO A 259 14.26 34.83 8.74
N GLU A 260 13.13 35.35 9.24
CA GLU A 260 11.90 34.59 9.48
C GLU A 260 11.31 34.05 8.16
N LEU A 261 11.15 34.93 7.15
CA LEU A 261 10.64 34.55 5.84
C LEU A 261 11.59 33.57 5.15
N LYS A 262 12.90 33.67 5.37
CA LYS A 262 13.89 32.74 4.85
C LYS A 262 13.78 31.37 5.50
N THR A 263 13.61 31.30 6.81
CA THR A 263 13.38 30.04 7.54
C THR A 263 12.09 29.36 7.07
N PHE A 264 11.03 30.15 6.86
CA PHE A 264 9.78 29.66 6.30
C PHE A 264 9.97 29.15 4.86
N GLU A 265 10.70 29.90 4.00
CA GLU A 265 11.03 29.49 2.63
C GLU A 265 11.73 28.13 2.60
N ASP A 266 12.77 27.96 3.40
CA ASP A 266 13.55 26.74 3.44
C ASP A 266 12.71 25.54 3.87
N LYS A 267 11.82 25.68 4.86
CA LYS A 267 10.87 24.65 5.29
C LYS A 267 9.78 24.38 4.24
N ALA A 268 9.17 25.43 3.67
CA ALA A 268 8.08 25.28 2.69
C ALA A 268 8.54 24.70 1.35
N LEU A 269 9.80 24.93 0.95
CA LEU A 269 10.38 24.35 -0.25
C LEU A 269 10.80 22.89 -0.04
N SER A 270 11.20 22.50 1.18
CA SER A 270 11.49 21.10 1.52
C SER A 270 10.23 20.25 1.70
N ALA A 271 9.05 20.90 1.91
CA ALA A 271 7.74 20.25 2.05
C ALA A 271 7.11 19.81 0.72
N LYS A 272 7.70 20.14 -0.43
CA LYS A 272 7.25 19.75 -1.78
C LYS A 272 8.05 18.59 -2.33
#